data_1a3d16ebf9e405bcf10a29de44986bb2
#
_entry.id   1a3d16ebf9e405bcf10a29de44986bb2
#
_cell.length_a   1.000
_cell.length_b   1.000
_cell.length_c   1.000
_cell.angle_alpha   90.00
_cell.angle_beta   90.00
_cell.angle_gamma   90.00
#
_symmetry.space_group_name_H-M   'P 1'
#
loop_
_entity.id
_entity.type
_entity.pdbx_description
1 polymer ?
#
loop_
_entity_poly.entity_id
_entity_poly.type
_entity_poly.pdbx_seq_one_letter_code
_entity_poly.pdbx_strand_id
1 'polypeptide(L)'
;DFGLQYLRDKSFITREGVSLLGISEAADKIGFKTISAKLKTGDFDKELLPCILHWNQNHFVVLYKINKNIFTGKLIYKIADPGHGFVSLSEDKFKKSWLSDGEKGVALFLEPTEEFYKQTPMEEEKLSIKYLLKYLKPYKNQMLQLFVLLLLGTLTTLIFPILTQKLIDEGVSKKDLSVISYILLAQLAFFFGNIIFGIFRNWIMLVVGTKINIQIISEFLKKLLKLPIKFFDTKLMGDFNQRIQDHERIENF
;
A
#
# COMPACT_ATOMS: atom_id res chain seq x y z
N ASP A 1 -18.18 5.12 -1.43
CA ASP A 1 -17.04 5.90 -0.95
C ASP A 1 -16.11 6.22 -2.13
N PHE A 2 -15.64 7.47 -2.21
CA PHE A 2 -14.65 7.87 -3.22
C PHE A 2 -13.24 7.48 -2.75
N GLY A 3 -12.40 6.94 -3.65
CA GLY A 3 -11.01 6.58 -3.33
C GLY A 3 -10.17 7.83 -2.97
N LEU A 4 -9.25 7.67 -2.02
CA LEU A 4 -8.38 8.77 -1.57
C LEU A 4 -7.55 9.37 -2.71
N GLN A 5 -7.08 8.55 -3.65
CA GLN A 5 -6.30 9.01 -4.79
C GLN A 5 -7.14 9.88 -5.73
N TYR A 6 -8.40 9.48 -5.98
CA TYR A 6 -9.34 10.26 -6.77
C TYR A 6 -9.59 11.66 -6.17
N LEU A 7 -9.81 11.72 -4.86
CA LEU A 7 -9.99 13.01 -4.15
C LEU A 7 -8.74 13.88 -4.20
N ARG A 8 -7.56 13.30 -4.04
CA ARG A 8 -6.27 14.00 -4.17
C ARG A 8 -6.08 14.61 -5.55
N ASP A 9 -6.37 13.86 -6.59
CA ASP A 9 -6.21 14.32 -7.98
C ASP A 9 -7.19 15.47 -8.32
N LYS A 10 -8.37 15.46 -7.70
CA LYS A 10 -9.39 16.51 -7.89
C LYS A 10 -9.13 17.77 -7.05
N SER A 11 -8.49 17.64 -5.89
CA SER A 11 -8.21 18.77 -4.99
C SER A 11 -6.94 19.56 -5.32
N PHE A 12 -6.22 19.18 -6.39
CA PHE A 12 -5.00 19.88 -6.81
C PHE A 12 -3.98 20.04 -5.68
N ILE A 13 -3.76 18.98 -4.91
CA ILE A 13 -2.76 18.97 -3.84
C ILE A 13 -1.39 19.27 -4.44
N THR A 14 -0.68 20.25 -3.86
CA THR A 14 0.71 20.61 -4.17
C THR A 14 1.64 20.13 -3.06
N ARG A 15 2.95 20.39 -3.20
CA ARG A 15 3.94 20.14 -2.13
C ARG A 15 3.67 20.93 -0.85
N GLU A 16 3.03 22.08 -0.98
CA GLU A 16 2.66 22.96 0.13
C GLU A 16 1.33 22.57 0.79
N GLY A 17 0.66 21.56 0.26
CA GLY A 17 -0.64 21.10 0.72
C GLY A 17 -1.79 21.43 -0.25
N VAL A 18 -3.01 21.47 0.28
CA VAL A 18 -4.23 21.81 -0.47
C VAL A 18 -4.71 23.20 -0.06
N SER A 19 -5.22 23.97 -1.01
CA SER A 19 -5.90 25.24 -0.72
C SER A 19 -7.40 25.02 -0.44
N LEU A 20 -8.04 25.97 0.27
CA LEU A 20 -9.49 25.92 0.47
C LEU A 20 -10.26 25.90 -0.85
N LEU A 21 -9.78 26.64 -1.85
CA LEU A 21 -10.33 26.63 -3.21
C LEU A 21 -10.21 25.25 -3.85
N GLY A 22 -9.04 24.60 -3.70
CA GLY A 22 -8.84 23.23 -4.23
C GLY A 22 -9.77 22.21 -3.58
N ILE A 23 -10.06 22.35 -2.28
CA ILE A 23 -11.06 21.50 -1.60
C ILE A 23 -12.46 21.78 -2.14
N SER A 24 -12.82 23.06 -2.30
CA SER A 24 -14.11 23.49 -2.86
C SER A 24 -14.33 22.95 -4.28
N GLU A 25 -13.36 23.13 -5.18
CA GLU A 25 -13.44 22.62 -6.54
C GLU A 25 -13.50 21.09 -6.62
N ALA A 26 -12.80 20.39 -5.72
CA ALA A 26 -12.90 18.93 -5.62
C ALA A 26 -14.30 18.50 -5.16
N ALA A 27 -14.86 19.18 -4.17
CA ALA A 27 -16.20 18.93 -3.67
C ALA A 27 -17.27 19.17 -4.76
N ASP A 28 -17.17 20.27 -5.51
CA ASP A 28 -18.07 20.57 -6.62
C ASP A 28 -18.02 19.46 -7.70
N LYS A 29 -16.84 18.96 -8.03
CA LYS A 29 -16.67 17.87 -9.02
C LYS A 29 -17.26 16.54 -8.59
N ILE A 30 -17.41 16.30 -7.29
CA ILE A 30 -18.04 15.09 -6.75
C ILE A 30 -19.53 15.32 -6.39
N GLY A 31 -20.09 16.46 -6.81
CA GLY A 31 -21.51 16.75 -6.69
C GLY A 31 -21.93 17.40 -5.38
N PHE A 32 -21.02 18.07 -4.67
CA PHE A 32 -21.40 18.98 -3.58
C PHE A 32 -21.53 20.40 -4.10
N LYS A 33 -22.42 21.17 -3.49
CA LYS A 33 -22.41 22.61 -3.58
C LYS A 33 -21.63 23.16 -2.40
N THR A 34 -20.68 24.08 -2.66
CA THR A 34 -19.80 24.59 -1.63
C THR A 34 -20.00 26.08 -1.39
N ILE A 35 -19.92 26.51 -0.13
CA ILE A 35 -19.97 27.90 0.28
C ILE A 35 -18.87 28.14 1.31
N SER A 36 -17.94 29.03 0.98
CA SER A 36 -16.93 29.48 1.94
C SER A 36 -17.33 30.81 2.58
N ALA A 37 -17.19 30.92 3.91
CA ALA A 37 -17.54 32.12 4.65
C ALA A 37 -16.56 32.41 5.78
N LYS A 38 -16.40 33.69 6.13
CA LYS A 38 -15.75 34.14 7.36
C LYS A 38 -16.81 34.38 8.43
N LEU A 39 -16.75 33.65 9.54
CA LEU A 39 -17.76 33.59 10.58
C LEU A 39 -17.13 33.90 11.96
N LYS A 40 -17.96 34.38 12.88
CA LYS A 40 -17.67 34.43 14.33
C LYS A 40 -18.04 33.09 14.97
N THR A 41 -17.49 32.79 16.13
CA THR A 41 -17.79 31.53 16.86
C THR A 41 -19.26 31.33 17.22
N GLY A 42 -20.03 32.41 17.32
CA GLY A 42 -21.47 32.37 17.62
C GLY A 42 -22.37 32.17 16.41
N ASP A 43 -21.85 32.29 15.20
CA ASP A 43 -22.62 32.28 13.96
C ASP A 43 -22.83 30.85 13.37
N PHE A 44 -22.32 29.81 14.03
CA PHE A 44 -22.52 28.44 13.58
C PHE A 44 -23.95 27.97 13.81
N ASP A 45 -24.63 27.68 12.73
CA ASP A 45 -25.88 26.93 12.79
C ASP A 45 -25.58 25.43 12.87
N LYS A 46 -26.29 24.72 13.76
CA LYS A 46 -26.12 23.26 13.94
C LYS A 46 -26.53 22.47 12.71
N GLU A 47 -27.44 23.04 11.90
CA GLU A 47 -27.93 22.40 10.67
C GLU A 47 -26.89 22.45 9.55
N LEU A 48 -25.91 23.35 9.61
CA LEU A 48 -24.84 23.47 8.63
C LEU A 48 -23.60 22.61 8.96
N LEU A 49 -23.67 21.79 9.99
CA LEU A 49 -22.62 20.84 10.33
C LEU A 49 -22.87 19.48 9.64
N PRO A 50 -21.81 18.79 9.17
CA PRO A 50 -20.37 19.10 9.33
C PRO A 50 -19.86 20.15 8.33
N CYS A 51 -18.82 20.91 8.75
CA CYS A 51 -18.11 21.84 7.87
C CYS A 51 -16.58 21.73 8.01
N ILE A 52 -15.86 22.15 6.99
CA ILE A 52 -14.40 22.18 6.98
C ILE A 52 -13.92 23.54 7.48
N LEU A 53 -12.98 23.56 8.42
CA LEU A 53 -12.41 24.77 9.00
C LEU A 53 -10.94 24.92 8.59
N HIS A 54 -10.53 26.16 8.28
CA HIS A 54 -9.11 26.50 8.13
C HIS A 54 -8.51 26.70 9.52
N TRP A 55 -7.59 25.81 9.88
CA TRP A 55 -7.08 25.62 11.23
C TRP A 55 -5.62 26.04 11.35
N ASN A 56 -5.26 26.80 12.38
CA ASN A 56 -3.90 27.30 12.62
C ASN A 56 -3.24 27.93 11.38
N GLN A 57 -4.01 28.46 10.42
CA GLN A 57 -3.58 29.09 9.17
C GLN A 57 -2.84 28.17 8.17
N ASN A 58 -2.67 26.89 8.47
CA ASN A 58 -1.90 25.96 7.65
C ASN A 58 -2.49 24.55 7.54
N HIS A 59 -3.67 24.33 8.16
CA HIS A 59 -4.27 23.00 8.28
C HIS A 59 -5.78 23.04 8.06
N PHE A 60 -6.40 21.91 7.75
CA PHE A 60 -7.85 21.77 7.62
C PHE A 60 -8.37 20.68 8.55
N VAL A 61 -9.44 20.99 9.27
CA VAL A 61 -10.14 20.05 10.16
C VAL A 61 -11.64 20.10 9.91
N VAL A 62 -12.35 19.07 10.31
CA VAL A 62 -13.82 19.01 10.18
C VAL A 62 -14.48 19.27 11.52
N LEU A 63 -15.27 20.33 11.62
CA LEU A 63 -16.17 20.55 12.75
C LEU A 63 -17.46 19.76 12.49
N TYR A 64 -17.70 18.71 13.29
CA TYR A 64 -18.84 17.84 13.07
C TYR A 64 -19.95 17.96 14.12
N LYS A 65 -19.65 18.56 15.29
CA LYS A 65 -20.67 18.74 16.34
C LYS A 65 -20.30 19.86 17.31
N ILE A 66 -21.29 20.63 17.76
CA ILE A 66 -21.17 21.60 18.84
C ILE A 66 -22.13 21.18 19.95
N ASN A 67 -21.61 20.93 21.14
CA ASN A 67 -22.37 20.56 22.33
C ASN A 67 -22.32 21.66 23.38
N LYS A 68 -23.36 21.78 24.17
CA LYS A 68 -23.37 22.62 25.36
C LYS A 68 -23.15 21.74 26.59
N ASN A 69 -22.15 22.06 27.41
CA ASN A 69 -21.92 21.33 28.65
C ASN A 69 -23.07 21.64 29.62
N ILE A 70 -23.74 20.61 30.12
CA ILE A 70 -24.92 20.68 30.96
C ILE A 70 -24.60 21.35 32.31
N PHE A 71 -23.37 21.12 32.85
CA PHE A 71 -22.98 21.62 34.16
C PHE A 71 -22.39 23.04 34.12
N THR A 72 -21.64 23.39 33.07
CA THR A 72 -20.94 24.69 33.00
C THR A 72 -21.60 25.67 32.02
N GLY A 73 -22.56 25.23 31.22
CA GLY A 73 -23.18 26.05 30.18
C GLY A 73 -22.25 26.39 29.00
N LYS A 74 -20.97 26.01 29.06
CA LYS A 74 -19.96 26.35 28.04
C LYS A 74 -20.11 25.46 26.81
N LEU A 75 -19.76 26.00 25.62
CA LEU A 75 -19.75 25.25 24.36
C LEU A 75 -18.51 24.36 24.27
N ILE A 76 -18.72 23.17 23.76
CA ILE A 76 -17.69 22.17 23.43
C ILE A 76 -17.76 21.90 21.95
N TYR A 77 -16.66 22.15 21.24
CA TYR A 77 -16.51 21.95 19.81
C TYR A 77 -15.85 20.60 19.56
N LYS A 78 -16.53 19.72 18.78
CA LYS A 78 -16.01 18.41 18.40
C LYS A 78 -15.49 18.48 16.98
N ILE A 79 -14.20 18.27 16.83
CA ILE A 79 -13.51 18.30 15.55
C ILE A 79 -12.90 16.94 15.21
N ALA A 80 -12.86 16.62 13.92
CA ALA A 80 -12.07 15.55 13.37
C ALA A 80 -10.84 16.16 12.69
N ASP A 81 -9.67 15.88 13.26
CA ASP A 81 -8.38 16.36 12.78
C ASP A 81 -7.64 15.18 12.11
N PRO A 82 -7.26 15.25 10.82
CA PRO A 82 -6.51 14.21 10.15
C PRO A 82 -5.20 13.81 10.85
N GLY A 83 -4.56 14.74 11.57
CA GLY A 83 -3.31 14.49 12.29
C GLY A 83 -3.50 13.94 13.72
N HIS A 84 -4.62 14.30 14.39
CA HIS A 84 -4.83 13.99 15.81
C HIS A 84 -6.09 13.18 16.10
N GLY A 85 -6.89 12.85 15.07
CA GLY A 85 -8.14 12.11 15.23
C GLY A 85 -9.29 12.96 15.76
N PHE A 86 -10.19 12.35 16.55
CA PHE A 86 -11.35 13.06 17.11
C PHE A 86 -10.99 13.79 18.40
N VAL A 87 -11.12 15.11 18.39
CA VAL A 87 -10.76 15.98 19.51
C VAL A 87 -11.96 16.80 19.98
N SER A 88 -12.09 16.98 21.29
CA SER A 88 -13.09 17.86 21.90
C SER A 88 -12.41 19.07 22.53
N LEU A 89 -12.78 20.26 22.11
CA LEU A 89 -12.13 21.51 22.53
C LEU A 89 -13.11 22.42 23.26
N SER A 90 -12.59 23.12 24.28
CA SER A 90 -13.28 24.25 24.88
C SER A 90 -13.31 25.45 23.92
N GLU A 91 -14.25 26.37 24.12
CA GLU A 91 -14.42 27.55 23.28
C GLU A 91 -13.14 28.39 23.15
N ASP A 92 -12.39 28.57 24.24
CA ASP A 92 -11.15 29.35 24.23
C ASP A 92 -10.06 28.71 23.35
N LYS A 93 -9.90 27.38 23.45
CA LYS A 93 -8.94 26.64 22.62
C LYS A 93 -9.37 26.61 21.14
N PHE A 94 -10.67 26.47 20.90
CA PHE A 94 -11.21 26.53 19.55
C PHE A 94 -10.98 27.88 18.89
N LYS A 95 -11.30 29.00 19.60
CA LYS A 95 -11.05 30.37 19.12
C LYS A 95 -9.59 30.60 18.78
N LYS A 96 -8.68 30.19 19.65
CA LYS A 96 -7.24 30.38 19.45
C LYS A 96 -6.70 29.75 18.19
N SER A 97 -7.24 28.58 17.79
CA SER A 97 -6.75 27.84 16.64
C SER A 97 -7.52 28.13 15.35
N TRP A 98 -8.78 28.57 15.45
CA TRP A 98 -9.61 28.78 14.26
C TRP A 98 -9.67 30.24 13.77
N LEU A 99 -9.66 31.22 14.68
CA LEU A 99 -9.76 32.62 14.29
C LEU A 99 -8.50 33.11 13.58
N SER A 100 -8.66 33.71 12.41
CA SER A 100 -7.55 34.17 11.56
C SER A 100 -7.13 35.62 11.86
N ASP A 101 -8.07 36.45 12.25
CA ASP A 101 -7.88 37.90 12.54
C ASP A 101 -8.27 38.29 13.97
N GLY A 102 -8.41 37.29 14.85
CA GLY A 102 -8.83 37.48 16.25
C GLY A 102 -10.35 37.55 16.44
N GLU A 103 -11.14 37.81 15.39
CA GLU A 103 -12.59 37.88 15.47
C GLU A 103 -13.31 36.82 14.63
N LYS A 104 -12.78 36.52 13.45
CA LYS A 104 -13.43 35.63 12.47
C LYS A 104 -12.48 34.52 12.02
N GLY A 105 -13.06 33.34 11.77
CA GLY A 105 -12.39 32.22 11.15
C GLY A 105 -13.06 31.83 9.83
N VAL A 106 -12.35 31.06 9.02
CA VAL A 106 -12.81 30.61 7.71
C VAL A 106 -13.42 29.22 7.84
N ALA A 107 -14.63 29.05 7.30
CA ALA A 107 -15.33 27.77 7.21
C ALA A 107 -15.77 27.52 5.76
N LEU A 108 -15.74 26.25 5.34
CA LEU A 108 -16.29 25.75 4.08
C LEU A 108 -17.43 24.80 4.40
N PHE A 109 -18.62 25.16 3.96
CA PHE A 109 -19.83 24.35 4.06
C PHE A 109 -20.02 23.54 2.78
N LEU A 110 -20.50 22.31 2.94
CA LEU A 110 -20.73 21.37 1.85
C LEU A 110 -22.15 20.85 1.93
N GLU A 111 -22.89 21.02 0.86
CA GLU A 111 -24.26 20.51 0.72
C GLU A 111 -24.29 19.48 -0.43
N PRO A 112 -24.65 18.21 -0.17
CA PRO A 112 -24.73 17.21 -1.23
C PRO A 112 -25.91 17.52 -2.16
N THR A 113 -25.63 17.52 -3.48
CA THR A 113 -26.66 17.69 -4.52
C THR A 113 -27.17 16.32 -4.98
N GLU A 114 -28.19 16.31 -5.83
CA GLU A 114 -28.65 15.08 -6.47
C GLU A 114 -27.56 14.38 -7.29
N GLU A 115 -26.61 15.13 -7.84
CA GLU A 115 -25.51 14.59 -8.61
C GLU A 115 -24.55 13.76 -7.76
N PHE A 116 -24.35 14.15 -6.49
CA PHE A 116 -23.54 13.38 -5.55
C PHE A 116 -24.07 11.94 -5.37
N TYR A 117 -25.37 11.77 -5.30
CA TYR A 117 -26.00 10.47 -5.11
C TYR A 117 -26.09 9.64 -6.41
N LYS A 118 -25.98 10.28 -7.58
CA LYS A 118 -25.98 9.62 -8.89
C LYS A 118 -24.58 9.15 -9.32
N GLN A 119 -23.52 9.70 -8.73
CA GLN A 119 -22.15 9.30 -9.06
C GLN A 119 -21.86 7.91 -8.52
N THR A 120 -21.47 7.01 -9.41
CA THR A 120 -20.88 5.73 -9.02
C THR A 120 -19.43 5.95 -8.60
N PRO A 121 -19.04 5.54 -7.37
CA PRO A 121 -17.66 5.61 -6.95
C PRO A 121 -16.79 4.83 -7.94
N MET A 122 -15.71 5.43 -8.44
CA MET A 122 -14.71 4.67 -9.18
C MET A 122 -14.06 3.71 -8.20
N GLU A 123 -14.27 2.41 -8.41
CA GLU A 123 -13.54 1.37 -7.69
C GLU A 123 -12.05 1.54 -8.03
N GLU A 124 -11.22 1.65 -7.00
CA GLU A 124 -9.77 1.56 -7.17
C GLU A 124 -9.47 0.20 -7.79
N GLU A 125 -8.80 0.17 -8.94
CA GLU A 125 -8.34 -1.06 -9.57
C GLU A 125 -7.44 -1.80 -8.57
N LYS A 126 -8.01 -2.82 -7.92
CA LYS A 126 -7.25 -3.73 -7.06
C LYS A 126 -6.21 -4.43 -7.93
N LEU A 127 -4.95 -4.29 -7.59
CA LEU A 127 -3.85 -4.99 -8.23
C LEU A 127 -4.17 -6.49 -8.25
N SER A 128 -4.53 -6.99 -9.42
CA SER A 128 -4.89 -8.40 -9.59
C SER A 128 -3.62 -9.24 -9.72
N ILE A 129 -3.59 -10.39 -9.03
CA ILE A 129 -2.54 -11.41 -9.18
C ILE A 129 -2.33 -11.78 -10.67
N LYS A 130 -3.38 -11.67 -11.49
CA LYS A 130 -3.27 -11.84 -12.95
C LYS A 130 -2.27 -10.89 -13.61
N TYR A 131 -2.09 -9.70 -13.07
CA TYR A 131 -1.10 -8.75 -13.57
C TYR A 131 0.32 -9.27 -13.37
N LEU A 132 0.62 -9.86 -12.22
CA LEU A 132 1.93 -10.46 -11.93
C LEU A 132 2.18 -11.71 -12.79
N LEU A 133 1.15 -12.54 -13.01
CA LEU A 133 1.25 -13.72 -13.88
C LEU A 133 1.61 -13.38 -15.33
N LYS A 134 1.30 -12.18 -15.80
CA LYS A 134 1.71 -11.71 -17.13
C LYS A 134 3.23 -11.71 -17.31
N TYR A 135 3.99 -11.36 -16.26
CA TYR A 135 5.45 -11.33 -16.29
C TYR A 135 6.08 -12.71 -16.22
N LEU A 136 5.37 -13.71 -15.66
CA LEU A 136 5.82 -15.11 -15.62
C LEU A 136 5.59 -15.85 -16.94
N LYS A 137 4.59 -15.43 -17.73
CA LYS A 137 4.20 -16.09 -18.98
C LYS A 137 5.36 -16.31 -19.98
N PRO A 138 6.29 -15.35 -20.21
CA PRO A 138 7.43 -15.55 -21.11
C PRO A 138 8.39 -16.64 -20.63
N TYR A 139 8.44 -16.91 -19.31
CA TYR A 139 9.38 -17.83 -18.66
C TYR A 139 8.75 -19.19 -18.31
N LYS A 140 7.63 -19.57 -18.95
CA LYS A 140 6.90 -20.82 -18.68
C LYS A 140 7.79 -22.07 -18.76
N ASN A 141 8.74 -22.11 -19.71
CA ASN A 141 9.64 -23.25 -19.88
C ASN A 141 10.63 -23.34 -18.73
N GLN A 142 11.18 -22.20 -18.27
CA GLN A 142 12.06 -22.13 -17.11
C GLN A 142 11.30 -22.50 -15.81
N MET A 143 10.03 -22.09 -15.69
CA MET A 143 9.16 -22.51 -14.58
C MET A 143 8.95 -24.02 -14.58
N LEU A 144 8.72 -24.63 -15.75
CA LEU A 144 8.61 -26.08 -15.87
C LEU A 144 9.92 -26.78 -15.49
N GLN A 145 11.08 -26.26 -15.94
CA GLN A 145 12.39 -26.79 -15.57
C GLN A 145 12.61 -26.70 -14.04
N LEU A 146 12.27 -25.58 -13.41
CA LEU A 146 12.33 -25.42 -11.94
C LEU A 146 11.48 -26.47 -11.24
N PHE A 147 10.26 -26.68 -11.71
CA PHE A 147 9.35 -27.68 -11.15
C PHE A 147 9.91 -29.11 -11.28
N VAL A 148 10.46 -29.47 -12.44
CA VAL A 148 11.09 -30.77 -12.65
C VAL A 148 12.31 -30.97 -11.75
N LEU A 149 13.20 -29.97 -11.65
CA LEU A 149 14.37 -30.03 -10.78
C LEU A 149 13.97 -30.13 -9.29
N LEU A 150 12.90 -29.47 -8.89
CA LEU A 150 12.34 -29.58 -7.54
C LEU A 150 11.84 -31.01 -7.27
N LEU A 151 11.07 -31.58 -8.20
CA LEU A 151 10.60 -32.97 -8.09
C LEU A 151 11.76 -33.96 -8.00
N LEU A 152 12.76 -33.84 -8.88
CA LEU A 152 13.93 -34.71 -8.86
C LEU A 152 14.71 -34.60 -7.56
N GLY A 153 14.93 -33.36 -7.04
CA GLY A 153 15.58 -33.15 -5.75
C GLY A 153 14.79 -33.77 -4.60
N THR A 154 13.46 -33.61 -4.60
CA THR A 154 12.59 -34.19 -3.57
C THR A 154 12.60 -35.71 -3.61
N LEU A 155 12.52 -36.31 -4.81
CA LEU A 155 12.61 -37.78 -4.97
C LEU A 155 13.96 -38.32 -4.47
N THR A 156 15.04 -37.63 -4.80
CA THR A 156 16.39 -37.98 -4.30
C THR A 156 16.42 -37.98 -2.76
N THR A 157 15.81 -36.97 -2.13
CA THR A 157 15.77 -36.88 -0.66
C THR A 157 14.94 -38.00 -0.04
N LEU A 158 13.84 -38.42 -0.68
CA LEU A 158 13.01 -39.55 -0.22
C LEU A 158 13.69 -40.92 -0.30
N ILE A 159 14.65 -41.04 -1.20
CA ILE A 159 15.43 -42.30 -1.33
C ILE A 159 16.40 -42.50 -0.16
N PHE A 160 16.89 -41.41 0.46
CA PHE A 160 17.88 -41.49 1.55
C PHE A 160 17.44 -42.35 2.75
N PRO A 161 16.25 -42.19 3.32
CA PRO A 161 15.79 -43.02 4.43
C PRO A 161 15.73 -44.52 4.04
N ILE A 162 15.31 -44.81 2.81
CA ILE A 162 15.22 -46.20 2.32
C ILE A 162 16.61 -46.84 2.21
N LEU A 163 17.59 -46.11 1.65
CA LEU A 163 18.97 -46.58 1.57
C LEU A 163 19.58 -46.73 2.96
N THR A 164 19.28 -45.85 3.89
CA THR A 164 19.77 -45.93 5.28
C THR A 164 19.18 -47.15 6.00
N GLN A 165 17.89 -47.42 5.82
CA GLN A 165 17.28 -48.63 6.36
C GLN A 165 17.96 -49.88 5.81
N LYS A 166 18.13 -50.00 4.49
CA LYS A 166 18.84 -51.13 3.88
C LYS A 166 20.28 -51.26 4.36
N LEU A 167 20.98 -50.16 4.55
CA LEU A 167 22.34 -50.16 5.10
C LEU A 167 22.40 -50.82 6.50
N ILE A 168 21.41 -50.57 7.33
CA ILE A 168 21.33 -51.13 8.69
C ILE A 168 20.90 -52.61 8.61
N ASP A 169 19.82 -52.90 7.90
CA ASP A 169 19.20 -54.24 7.86
C ASP A 169 20.06 -55.28 7.14
N GLU A 170 20.63 -54.91 6.00
CA GLU A 170 21.37 -55.84 5.16
C GLU A 170 22.90 -55.74 5.32
N GLY A 171 23.41 -54.52 5.50
CA GLY A 171 24.82 -54.28 5.67
C GLY A 171 25.32 -54.58 7.07
N VAL A 172 24.83 -53.81 8.05
CA VAL A 172 25.33 -53.88 9.42
C VAL A 172 24.90 -55.14 10.11
N SER A 173 23.60 -55.53 10.04
CA SER A 173 23.06 -56.68 10.72
C SER A 173 23.63 -57.99 10.23
N LYS A 174 23.92 -58.08 8.89
CA LYS A 174 24.52 -59.26 8.28
C LYS A 174 26.06 -59.21 8.24
N LYS A 175 26.68 -58.10 8.69
CA LYS A 175 28.14 -57.84 8.68
C LYS A 175 28.74 -57.94 7.28
N ASP A 176 28.01 -57.55 6.25
CA ASP A 176 28.46 -57.60 4.86
C ASP A 176 29.04 -56.24 4.43
N LEU A 177 30.39 -56.17 4.41
CA LEU A 177 31.12 -54.99 4.01
C LEU A 177 30.91 -54.57 2.57
N SER A 178 30.62 -55.52 1.67
CA SER A 178 30.36 -55.20 0.26
C SER A 178 29.06 -54.44 0.10
N VAL A 179 27.98 -54.91 0.76
CA VAL A 179 26.67 -54.23 0.77
C VAL A 179 26.77 -52.84 1.37
N ILE A 180 27.51 -52.69 2.51
CA ILE A 180 27.75 -51.39 3.14
C ILE A 180 28.42 -50.43 2.14
N SER A 181 29.48 -50.88 1.47
CA SER A 181 30.22 -50.06 0.51
C SER A 181 29.37 -49.60 -0.67
N TYR A 182 28.56 -50.51 -1.25
CA TYR A 182 27.67 -50.18 -2.36
C TYR A 182 26.58 -49.18 -1.97
N ILE A 183 25.98 -49.34 -0.81
CA ILE A 183 24.94 -48.42 -0.35
C ILE A 183 25.53 -47.03 -0.02
N LEU A 184 26.71 -46.98 0.60
CA LEU A 184 27.39 -45.70 0.88
C LEU A 184 27.77 -44.99 -0.44
N LEU A 185 28.29 -45.70 -1.44
CA LEU A 185 28.57 -45.12 -2.75
C LEU A 185 27.30 -44.59 -3.43
N ALA A 186 26.19 -45.35 -3.34
CA ALA A 186 24.90 -44.92 -3.88
C ALA A 186 24.42 -43.63 -3.14
N GLN A 187 24.49 -43.58 -1.82
CA GLN A 187 24.12 -42.40 -1.04
C GLN A 187 24.98 -41.21 -1.43
N LEU A 188 26.31 -41.41 -1.61
CA LEU A 188 27.22 -40.35 -2.04
C LEU A 188 26.84 -39.85 -3.44
N ALA A 189 26.53 -40.73 -4.39
CA ALA A 189 26.10 -40.36 -5.73
C ALA A 189 24.78 -39.54 -5.70
N PHE A 190 23.80 -39.98 -4.93
CA PHE A 190 22.54 -39.22 -4.76
C PHE A 190 22.77 -37.87 -4.09
N PHE A 191 23.68 -37.77 -3.12
CA PHE A 191 24.06 -36.53 -2.46
C PHE A 191 24.64 -35.50 -3.45
N PHE A 192 25.62 -35.93 -4.26
CA PHE A 192 26.18 -35.06 -5.30
C PHE A 192 25.15 -34.69 -6.37
N GLY A 193 24.29 -35.66 -6.77
CA GLY A 193 23.17 -35.38 -7.68
C GLY A 193 22.24 -34.31 -7.16
N ASN A 194 21.89 -34.33 -5.88
CA ASN A 194 21.03 -33.33 -5.26
C ASN A 194 21.70 -31.93 -5.23
N ILE A 195 23.01 -31.86 -4.97
CA ILE A 195 23.78 -30.62 -5.04
C ILE A 195 23.71 -30.05 -6.48
N ILE A 196 23.95 -30.87 -7.48
CA ILE A 196 23.90 -30.46 -8.89
C ILE A 196 22.50 -29.91 -9.24
N PHE A 197 21.43 -30.63 -8.89
CA PHE A 197 20.07 -30.13 -9.08
C PHE A 197 19.82 -28.81 -8.37
N GLY A 198 20.34 -28.65 -7.16
CA GLY A 198 20.28 -27.39 -6.39
C GLY A 198 20.95 -26.23 -7.11
N ILE A 199 22.16 -26.43 -7.64
CA ILE A 199 22.91 -25.43 -8.40
C ILE A 199 22.12 -24.98 -9.64
N PHE A 200 21.61 -25.92 -10.45
CA PHE A 200 20.84 -25.58 -11.63
C PHE A 200 19.53 -24.85 -11.28
N ARG A 201 18.84 -25.29 -10.24
CA ARG A 201 17.64 -24.63 -9.75
C ARG A 201 17.92 -23.19 -9.33
N ASN A 202 18.94 -22.97 -8.52
CA ASN A 202 19.31 -21.63 -8.05
C ASN A 202 19.75 -20.73 -9.21
N TRP A 203 20.49 -21.28 -10.17
CA TRP A 203 20.88 -20.55 -11.38
C TRP A 203 19.68 -20.09 -12.21
N ILE A 204 18.73 -20.98 -12.50
CA ILE A 204 17.52 -20.63 -13.24
C ILE A 204 16.71 -19.59 -12.49
N MET A 205 16.55 -19.75 -11.16
CA MET A 205 15.80 -18.84 -10.32
C MET A 205 16.42 -17.44 -10.30
N LEU A 206 17.74 -17.35 -10.19
CA LEU A 206 18.48 -16.09 -10.25
C LEU A 206 18.27 -15.39 -11.61
N VAL A 207 18.49 -16.12 -12.72
CA VAL A 207 18.38 -15.52 -14.07
C VAL A 207 16.95 -15.07 -14.37
N VAL A 208 15.95 -15.87 -14.02
CA VAL A 208 14.53 -15.52 -14.26
C VAL A 208 14.11 -14.39 -13.36
N GLY A 209 14.43 -14.44 -12.06
CA GLY A 209 14.12 -13.39 -11.10
C GLY A 209 14.70 -12.02 -11.52
N THR A 210 15.99 -11.99 -11.85
CA THR A 210 16.65 -10.76 -12.31
C THR A 210 16.01 -10.21 -13.60
N LYS A 211 15.68 -11.06 -14.58
CA LYS A 211 15.02 -10.61 -15.82
C LYS A 211 13.63 -10.03 -15.58
N ILE A 212 12.84 -10.67 -14.72
CA ILE A 212 11.50 -10.20 -14.35
C ILE A 212 11.62 -8.85 -13.64
N ASN A 213 12.55 -8.73 -12.68
CA ASN A 213 12.78 -7.49 -11.94
C ASN A 213 13.16 -6.33 -12.86
N ILE A 214 14.15 -6.54 -13.75
CA ILE A 214 14.54 -5.53 -14.74
C ILE A 214 13.35 -5.12 -15.62
N GLN A 215 12.52 -6.09 -16.04
CA GLN A 215 11.36 -5.79 -16.87
C GLN A 215 10.33 -4.94 -16.11
N ILE A 216 10.02 -5.27 -14.87
CA ILE A 216 9.04 -4.53 -14.06
C ILE A 216 9.54 -3.10 -13.79
N ILE A 217 10.81 -2.94 -13.38
CA ILE A 217 11.42 -1.62 -13.14
C ILE A 217 11.44 -0.80 -14.43
N SER A 218 11.82 -1.41 -15.54
CA SER A 218 11.87 -0.72 -16.85
C SER A 218 10.47 -0.26 -17.29
N GLU A 219 9.44 -1.11 -17.14
CA GLU A 219 8.06 -0.72 -17.45
C GLU A 219 7.53 0.38 -16.52
N PHE A 220 7.87 0.31 -15.24
CA PHE A 220 7.55 1.34 -14.26
C PHE A 220 8.17 2.69 -14.64
N LEU A 221 9.48 2.72 -14.92
CA LEU A 221 10.18 3.93 -15.32
C LEU A 221 9.64 4.50 -16.64
N LYS A 222 9.38 3.63 -17.63
CA LYS A 222 8.77 4.06 -18.91
C LYS A 222 7.38 4.68 -18.71
N LYS A 223 6.56 4.14 -17.82
CA LYS A 223 5.26 4.72 -17.48
C LYS A 223 5.42 6.04 -16.74
N LEU A 224 6.34 6.11 -15.80
CA LEU A 224 6.65 7.31 -15.03
C LEU A 224 7.06 8.47 -15.96
N LEU A 225 7.97 8.22 -16.91
CA LEU A 225 8.43 9.24 -17.88
C LEU A 225 7.34 9.73 -18.83
N LYS A 226 6.24 9.00 -18.99
CA LYS A 226 5.08 9.42 -19.80
C LYS A 226 4.08 10.28 -19.02
N LEU A 227 4.24 10.43 -17.71
CA LEU A 227 3.35 11.25 -16.91
C LEU A 227 3.60 12.74 -17.15
N PRO A 228 2.55 13.58 -17.13
CA PRO A 228 2.70 15.02 -17.29
C PRO A 228 3.51 15.61 -16.14
N ILE A 229 4.24 16.71 -16.42
CA ILE A 229 5.08 17.41 -15.42
C ILE A 229 4.30 17.75 -14.15
N LYS A 230 3.04 18.14 -14.29
CA LYS A 230 2.13 18.43 -13.17
C LYS A 230 2.01 17.30 -12.14
N PHE A 231 2.18 16.04 -12.57
CA PHE A 231 2.19 14.89 -11.66
C PHE A 231 3.39 14.91 -10.70
N PHE A 232 4.55 15.34 -11.20
CA PHE A 232 5.78 15.44 -10.40
C PHE A 232 5.75 16.60 -9.41
N ASP A 233 4.98 17.65 -9.69
CA ASP A 233 4.79 18.79 -8.78
C ASP A 233 3.97 18.39 -7.54
N THR A 234 3.14 17.34 -7.64
CA THR A 234 2.29 16.85 -6.55
C THR A 234 2.95 15.77 -5.69
N LYS A 235 4.10 15.22 -6.09
CA LYS A 235 4.77 14.09 -5.41
C LYS A 235 6.18 14.47 -4.95
N LEU A 236 6.55 14.00 -3.77
CA LEU A 236 7.92 14.11 -3.29
C LEU A 236 8.82 13.11 -4.02
N MET A 237 10.03 13.53 -4.39
CA MET A 237 11.04 12.64 -5.01
C MET A 237 11.34 11.41 -4.12
N GLY A 238 11.23 11.57 -2.80
CA GLY A 238 11.35 10.49 -1.82
C GLY A 238 10.34 9.35 -2.01
N ASP A 239 9.11 9.67 -2.42
CA ASP A 239 8.06 8.67 -2.65
C ASP A 239 8.43 7.71 -3.80
N PHE A 240 9.12 8.20 -4.82
CA PHE A 240 9.58 7.38 -5.95
C PHE A 240 10.74 6.46 -5.53
N ASN A 241 11.71 6.99 -4.77
CA ASN A 241 12.81 6.20 -4.24
C ASN A 241 12.30 5.11 -3.28
N GLN A 242 11.34 5.43 -2.43
CA GLN A 242 10.73 4.45 -1.54
C GLN A 242 10.04 3.32 -2.31
N ARG A 243 9.30 3.63 -3.39
CA ARG A 243 8.65 2.60 -4.23
C ARG A 243 9.66 1.72 -4.98
N ILE A 244 10.80 2.27 -5.39
CA ILE A 244 11.89 1.48 -5.99
C ILE A 244 12.50 0.56 -4.93
N GLN A 245 12.76 1.05 -3.71
CA GLN A 245 13.28 0.25 -2.60
C GLN A 245 12.28 -0.82 -2.12
N ASP A 246 10.98 -0.52 -2.10
CA ASP A 246 9.96 -1.51 -1.78
C ASP A 246 9.95 -2.66 -2.81
N HIS A 247 10.32 -2.37 -4.06
CA HIS A 247 10.47 -3.40 -5.09
C HIS A 247 11.66 -4.31 -4.83
N GLU A 248 12.80 -3.77 -4.38
CA GLU A 248 13.96 -4.56 -3.95
C GLU A 248 13.62 -5.47 -2.75
N ARG A 249 12.75 -5.02 -1.85
CA ARG A 249 12.27 -5.85 -0.74
C ARG A 249 11.43 -7.03 -1.21
N ILE A 250 10.59 -6.83 -2.25
CA ILE A 250 9.79 -7.91 -2.85
C ILE A 250 10.70 -8.94 -3.54
N GLU A 251 11.82 -8.52 -4.13
CA GLU A 251 12.80 -9.41 -4.76
C GLU A 251 13.50 -10.34 -3.75
N ASN A 252 13.74 -9.85 -2.53
CA ASN A 252 14.42 -10.58 -1.46
C ASN A 252 13.48 -11.50 -0.65
N PHE A 253 12.19 -11.57 -1.00
CA PHE A 253 11.20 -12.43 -0.36
C PHE A 253 10.97 -13.72 -1.14
#